data_521711c66e188186c0911debd5846002
#
_entry.id   521711c66e188186c0911debd5846002
#
_cell.length_a   1.000
_cell.length_b   1.000
_cell.length_c   1.000
_cell.angle_alpha   90.00
_cell.angle_beta   90.00
_cell.angle_gamma   90.00
#
_symmetry.space_group_name_H-M   'P 1'
#
loop_
_entity.id
_entity.type
_entity.pdbx_description
1 polymer ?
#
loop_
_entity_poly.entity_id
_entity_poly.type
_entity_poly.pdbx_seq_one_letter_code
_entity_poly.pdbx_strand_id
1 'polypeptide(L)'
;NQYWIDSIKHDTSYAPFYPTWLLSAYTLALMAKKLGFTNLIDIGSGDGRISFCGEVVGIESISIEIDEQLSNLQNNIIQKTDVHFKTINVDATQIKFMDMKLKRPIFFIGGVPQNGEILAESIIKNILAIPELEKTSCFVLTGTLTKEKFLKNKLNYGWETTLKKFHLMETEITILPTYWTMEQSFETPYIFTKYT
;
A
#
# COMPACT_ATOMS: atom_id res chain seq x y z
N ASN A 1 -5.26 -18.77 8.21
CA ASN A 1 -4.16 -18.90 7.23
C ASN A 1 -4.64 -19.35 5.85
N GLN A 2 -5.66 -20.19 5.75
CA GLN A 2 -6.19 -20.67 4.47
C GLN A 2 -6.68 -19.51 3.57
N TYR A 3 -7.30 -18.49 4.15
CA TYR A 3 -7.74 -17.30 3.43
C TYR A 3 -6.61 -16.65 2.60
N TRP A 4 -5.44 -16.41 3.22
CA TRP A 4 -4.30 -15.78 2.55
C TRP A 4 -3.64 -16.65 1.47
N ILE A 5 -3.80 -17.97 1.57
CA ILE A 5 -3.34 -18.92 0.56
C ILE A 5 -4.34 -18.97 -0.61
N ASP A 6 -5.62 -18.96 -0.31
CA ASP A 6 -6.65 -19.05 -1.34
C ASP A 6 -6.80 -17.74 -2.12
N SER A 7 -6.57 -16.58 -1.49
CA SER A 7 -6.63 -15.28 -2.16
C SER A 7 -5.61 -15.16 -3.31
N ILE A 8 -4.44 -15.78 -3.21
CA ILE A 8 -3.41 -15.77 -4.26
C ILE A 8 -3.91 -16.42 -5.58
N LYS A 9 -4.93 -17.24 -5.52
CA LYS A 9 -5.53 -17.89 -6.70
C LYS A 9 -6.44 -16.96 -7.50
N HIS A 10 -6.82 -15.82 -6.93
CA HIS A 10 -7.62 -14.82 -7.62
C HIS A 10 -6.71 -13.96 -8.50
N ASP A 11 -7.14 -13.74 -9.72
CA ASP A 11 -6.53 -12.80 -10.65
C ASP A 11 -7.52 -11.67 -10.93
N THR A 12 -7.04 -10.54 -11.38
CA THR A 12 -7.86 -9.38 -11.67
C THR A 12 -7.64 -8.90 -13.09
N SER A 13 -8.69 -8.39 -13.72
CA SER A 13 -8.62 -7.82 -15.07
C SER A 13 -7.93 -6.44 -15.11
N TYR A 14 -7.67 -5.83 -13.97
CA TYR A 14 -7.08 -4.48 -13.89
C TYR A 14 -5.56 -4.48 -13.85
N ALA A 15 -4.97 -5.36 -13.06
CA ALA A 15 -3.51 -5.55 -12.97
C ALA A 15 -3.21 -6.93 -12.38
N PRO A 16 -2.03 -7.50 -12.64
CA PRO A 16 -1.62 -8.74 -12.00
C PRO A 16 -1.66 -8.62 -10.48
N PHE A 17 -2.30 -9.57 -9.82
CA PHE A 17 -2.43 -9.60 -8.37
C PHE A 17 -1.19 -10.23 -7.73
N TYR A 18 -0.34 -9.42 -7.13
CA TYR A 18 0.85 -9.83 -6.39
C TYR A 18 0.75 -9.38 -4.93
N PRO A 19 0.14 -10.20 -4.07
CA PRO A 19 -0.08 -9.80 -2.69
C PRO A 19 1.24 -9.67 -1.92
N THR A 20 1.33 -8.66 -1.08
CA THR A 20 2.43 -8.49 -0.13
C THR A 20 2.48 -9.71 0.80
N TRP A 21 3.65 -10.24 1.12
CA TRP A 21 3.75 -11.33 2.08
C TRP A 21 3.21 -10.90 3.45
N LEU A 22 2.46 -11.79 4.13
CA LEU A 22 1.72 -11.42 5.33
C LEU A 22 2.61 -10.88 6.46
N LEU A 23 3.79 -11.46 6.66
CA LEU A 23 4.75 -10.94 7.65
C LEU A 23 5.32 -9.57 7.26
N SER A 24 5.49 -9.33 5.97
CA SER A 24 5.89 -8.00 5.48
C SER A 24 4.77 -6.99 5.70
N ALA A 25 3.52 -7.34 5.40
CA ALA A 25 2.36 -6.48 5.68
C ALA A 25 2.25 -6.14 7.17
N TYR A 26 2.42 -7.12 8.05
CA TYR A 26 2.44 -6.89 9.50
C TYR A 26 3.59 -5.98 9.93
N THR A 27 4.80 -6.20 9.41
CA THR A 27 5.97 -5.36 9.72
C THR A 27 5.75 -3.92 9.27
N LEU A 28 5.22 -3.71 8.06
CA LEU A 28 4.91 -2.38 7.53
C LEU A 28 3.86 -1.65 8.37
N ALA A 29 2.80 -2.35 8.76
CA ALA A 29 1.77 -1.80 9.65
C ALA A 29 2.34 -1.43 11.03
N LEU A 30 3.21 -2.28 11.59
CA LEU A 30 3.89 -2.02 12.86
C LEU A 30 4.83 -0.81 12.76
N MET A 31 5.54 -0.65 11.64
CA MET A 31 6.38 0.53 11.37
C MET A 31 5.51 1.80 11.30
N ALA A 32 4.39 1.76 10.56
CA ALA A 32 3.45 2.86 10.48
C ALA A 32 2.97 3.30 11.88
N LYS A 33 2.63 2.34 12.75
CA LYS A 33 2.26 2.62 14.14
C LYS A 33 3.39 3.25 14.93
N LYS A 34 4.60 2.72 14.85
CA LYS A 34 5.78 3.25 15.55
C LYS A 34 6.12 4.68 15.10
N LEU A 35 5.88 5.01 13.84
CA LEU A 35 6.04 6.37 13.29
C LEU A 35 4.90 7.31 13.70
N GLY A 36 3.88 6.81 14.42
CA GLY A 36 2.79 7.58 15.00
C GLY A 36 1.64 7.90 14.03
N PHE A 37 1.50 7.15 12.94
CA PHE A 37 0.34 7.27 12.06
C PHE A 37 -0.91 6.71 12.72
N THR A 38 -2.05 7.35 12.49
CA THR A 38 -3.34 6.99 13.13
C THR A 38 -4.35 6.41 12.14
N ASN A 39 -4.15 6.67 10.85
CA ASN A 39 -4.99 6.13 9.78
C ASN A 39 -4.08 5.44 8.75
N LEU A 40 -4.41 4.22 8.40
CA LEU A 40 -3.77 3.46 7.33
C LEU A 40 -4.72 3.33 6.16
N ILE A 41 -4.32 3.83 4.99
CA ILE A 41 -5.11 3.80 3.77
C ILE A 41 -4.38 2.91 2.77
N ASP A 42 -5.01 1.81 2.41
CA ASP A 42 -4.46 0.80 1.50
C ASP A 42 -5.09 0.96 0.12
N ILE A 43 -4.34 1.48 -0.83
CA ILE A 43 -4.78 1.82 -2.19
C ILE A 43 -4.39 0.68 -3.14
N GLY A 44 -5.38 0.11 -3.84
CA GLY A 44 -5.17 -1.11 -4.62
C GLY A 44 -4.86 -2.27 -3.67
N SER A 45 -5.72 -2.41 -2.68
CA SER A 45 -5.46 -3.21 -1.47
C SER A 45 -5.47 -4.73 -1.71
N GLY A 46 -5.93 -5.18 -2.88
CA GLY A 46 -5.98 -6.59 -3.21
C GLY A 46 -6.86 -7.37 -2.22
N ASP A 47 -6.28 -8.34 -1.53
CA ASP A 47 -6.98 -9.13 -0.52
C ASP A 47 -7.08 -8.49 0.86
N GLY A 48 -6.61 -7.25 1.02
CA GLY A 48 -6.75 -6.44 2.24
C GLY A 48 -5.77 -6.77 3.36
N ARG A 49 -4.69 -7.52 3.09
CA ARG A 49 -3.76 -7.96 4.15
C ARG A 49 -3.03 -6.82 4.85
N ILE A 50 -2.74 -5.71 4.17
CA ILE A 50 -2.12 -4.53 4.79
C ILE A 50 -3.11 -3.86 5.74
N SER A 51 -4.36 -3.64 5.29
CA SER A 51 -5.42 -3.09 6.13
C SER A 51 -5.75 -3.99 7.34
N PHE A 52 -5.81 -5.31 7.12
CA PHE A 52 -5.98 -6.30 8.20
C PHE A 52 -4.86 -6.17 9.24
N CYS A 53 -3.60 -6.13 8.81
CA CYS A 53 -2.47 -5.97 9.72
C CYS A 53 -2.47 -4.60 10.40
N GLY A 54 -2.95 -3.55 9.74
CA GLY A 54 -3.14 -2.23 10.32
C GLY A 54 -4.06 -2.27 11.55
N GLU A 55 -5.22 -2.89 11.42
CA GLU A 55 -6.15 -3.09 12.54
C GLU A 55 -5.54 -3.97 13.66
N VAL A 56 -4.86 -5.05 13.30
CA VAL A 56 -4.20 -5.94 14.27
C VAL A 56 -3.19 -5.17 15.14
N VAL A 57 -2.47 -4.21 14.57
CA VAL A 57 -1.56 -3.37 15.35
C VAL A 57 -2.24 -2.14 15.97
N GLY A 58 -3.54 -1.94 15.74
CA GLY A 58 -4.35 -0.87 16.33
C GLY A 58 -4.17 0.48 15.61
N ILE A 59 -4.15 0.47 14.28
CA ILE A 59 -4.30 1.64 13.42
C ILE A 59 -5.64 1.51 12.69
N GLU A 60 -6.48 2.55 12.74
CA GLU A 60 -7.71 2.60 11.95
C GLU A 60 -7.40 2.46 10.47
N SER A 61 -7.92 1.40 9.82
CA SER A 61 -7.51 1.01 8.48
C SER A 61 -8.66 1.08 7.48
N ILE A 62 -8.38 1.61 6.30
CA ILE A 62 -9.31 1.71 5.18
C ILE A 62 -8.67 1.05 3.96
N SER A 63 -9.35 0.09 3.41
CA SER A 63 -8.99 -0.64 2.21
C SER A 63 -9.77 -0.11 1.01
N ILE A 64 -9.09 0.19 -0.08
CA ILE A 64 -9.67 0.71 -1.31
C ILE A 64 -9.25 -0.20 -2.45
N GLU A 65 -10.23 -0.86 -3.07
CA GLU A 65 -10.01 -1.85 -4.11
C GLU A 65 -11.02 -1.66 -5.25
N ILE A 66 -10.55 -1.68 -6.49
CA ILE A 66 -11.40 -1.55 -7.68
C ILE A 66 -12.04 -2.88 -8.05
N ASP A 67 -11.35 -3.99 -7.81
CA ASP A 67 -11.85 -5.32 -8.12
C ASP A 67 -12.87 -5.77 -7.08
N GLU A 68 -14.09 -6.04 -7.55
CA GLU A 68 -15.21 -6.44 -6.70
C GLU A 68 -14.98 -7.79 -6.03
N GLN A 69 -14.32 -8.73 -6.72
CA GLN A 69 -14.09 -10.07 -6.17
C GLN A 69 -13.10 -10.01 -5.01
N LEU A 70 -12.01 -9.23 -5.16
CA LEU A 70 -11.04 -9.01 -4.10
C LEU A 70 -11.66 -8.23 -2.93
N SER A 71 -12.49 -7.22 -3.20
CA SER A 71 -13.24 -6.51 -2.17
C SER A 71 -14.19 -7.43 -1.40
N ASN A 72 -14.87 -8.35 -2.08
CA ASN A 72 -15.73 -9.36 -1.45
C ASN A 72 -14.93 -10.35 -0.59
N LEU A 73 -13.72 -10.72 -1.00
CA LEU A 73 -12.82 -11.52 -0.16
C LEU A 73 -12.47 -10.81 1.14
N GLN A 74 -12.22 -9.51 1.09
CA GLN A 74 -11.95 -8.71 2.29
C GLN A 74 -13.15 -8.71 3.26
N ASN A 75 -14.35 -8.51 2.74
CA ASN A 75 -15.57 -8.58 3.55
C ASN A 75 -15.75 -9.97 4.21
N ASN A 76 -15.37 -11.04 3.52
CA ASN A 76 -15.41 -12.39 4.07
C ASN A 76 -14.43 -12.58 5.24
N ILE A 77 -13.21 -12.01 5.17
CA ILE A 77 -12.25 -12.12 6.29
C ILE A 77 -12.69 -11.29 7.49
N ILE A 78 -13.26 -10.11 7.27
CA ILE A 78 -13.84 -9.28 8.32
C ILE A 78 -14.96 -10.03 9.06
N GLN A 79 -15.84 -10.74 8.34
CA GLN A 79 -16.92 -11.52 8.95
C GLN A 79 -16.43 -12.75 9.73
N LYS A 80 -15.28 -13.29 9.39
CA LYS A 80 -14.70 -14.51 9.99
C LYS A 80 -13.73 -14.24 11.12
N THR A 81 -13.40 -12.99 11.38
CA THR A 81 -12.41 -12.60 12.40
C THR A 81 -12.96 -11.43 13.23
N ASP A 82 -12.29 -11.14 14.33
CA ASP A 82 -12.58 -9.94 15.14
C ASP A 82 -11.82 -8.70 14.62
N VAL A 83 -11.24 -8.79 13.42
CA VAL A 83 -10.48 -7.68 12.81
C VAL A 83 -11.37 -6.96 11.81
N HIS A 84 -11.68 -5.70 12.08
CA HIS A 84 -12.64 -4.92 11.32
C HIS A 84 -11.97 -3.67 10.75
N PHE A 85 -11.66 -3.70 9.46
CA PHE A 85 -11.25 -2.53 8.68
C PHE A 85 -12.35 -2.13 7.69
N LYS A 86 -12.36 -0.87 7.29
CA LYS A 86 -13.33 -0.37 6.32
C LYS A 86 -12.93 -0.75 4.91
N THR A 87 -13.84 -1.37 4.15
CA THR A 87 -13.64 -1.71 2.73
C THR A 87 -14.42 -0.75 1.84
N ILE A 88 -13.80 -0.24 0.79
CA ILE A 88 -14.43 0.63 -0.22
C ILE A 88 -14.10 0.04 -1.59
N ASN A 89 -15.12 -0.46 -2.29
CA ASN A 89 -14.96 -0.96 -3.66
C ASN A 89 -15.20 0.19 -4.64
N VAL A 90 -14.11 0.77 -5.13
CA VAL A 90 -14.14 1.91 -6.05
C VAL A 90 -12.77 2.11 -6.71
N ASP A 91 -12.75 2.77 -7.86
CA ASP A 91 -11.52 3.35 -8.39
C ASP A 91 -11.01 4.44 -7.44
N ALA A 92 -9.84 4.22 -6.85
CA ALA A 92 -9.25 5.12 -5.87
C ALA A 92 -9.03 6.56 -6.41
N THR A 93 -8.87 6.72 -7.73
CA THR A 93 -8.73 8.02 -8.37
C THR A 93 -9.98 8.89 -8.28
N GLN A 94 -11.14 8.28 -8.01
CA GLN A 94 -12.43 8.95 -7.86
C GLN A 94 -12.76 9.34 -6.42
N ILE A 95 -11.92 9.00 -5.47
CA ILE A 95 -12.17 9.25 -4.05
C ILE A 95 -11.90 10.72 -3.70
N LYS A 96 -12.83 11.28 -2.93
CA LYS A 96 -12.66 12.58 -2.27
C LYS A 96 -12.06 12.38 -0.88
N PHE A 97 -10.74 12.33 -0.78
CA PHE A 97 -10.04 12.08 0.48
C PHE A 97 -10.33 13.12 1.57
N MET A 98 -10.72 14.33 1.20
CA MET A 98 -11.14 15.38 2.15
C MET A 98 -12.32 14.94 3.02
N ASP A 99 -13.22 14.12 2.50
CA ASP A 99 -14.41 13.67 3.23
C ASP A 99 -14.10 12.58 4.27
N MET A 100 -12.90 12.00 4.24
CA MET A 100 -12.49 10.91 5.14
C MET A 100 -12.05 11.38 6.54
N LYS A 101 -11.84 12.68 6.76
CA LYS A 101 -11.44 13.27 8.06
C LYS A 101 -10.18 12.63 8.66
N LEU A 102 -9.20 12.34 7.82
CA LEU A 102 -7.95 11.70 8.22
C LEU A 102 -7.09 12.68 9.05
N LYS A 103 -6.45 12.19 10.12
CA LYS A 103 -5.62 13.04 11.01
C LYS A 103 -4.14 12.96 10.68
N ARG A 104 -3.56 11.77 10.74
CA ARG A 104 -2.17 11.47 10.38
C ARG A 104 -2.16 10.21 9.53
N PRO A 105 -2.54 10.33 8.24
CA PRO A 105 -2.66 9.17 7.38
C PRO A 105 -1.31 8.71 6.82
N ILE A 106 -1.22 7.40 6.64
CA ILE A 106 -0.22 6.76 5.82
C ILE A 106 -0.91 6.02 4.69
N PHE A 107 -0.49 6.29 3.45
CA PHE A 107 -1.06 5.70 2.25
C PHE A 107 -0.12 4.63 1.71
N PHE A 108 -0.53 3.39 1.80
CA PHE A 108 0.10 2.29 1.07
C PHE A 108 -0.47 2.26 -0.33
N ILE A 109 0.37 2.39 -1.35
CA ILE A 109 -0.08 2.43 -2.74
C ILE A 109 0.40 1.17 -3.44
N GLY A 110 -0.55 0.37 -3.89
CA GLY A 110 -0.31 -0.90 -4.56
C GLY A 110 0.42 -0.75 -5.89
N GLY A 111 1.13 -1.80 -6.26
CA GLY A 111 1.90 -1.87 -7.49
C GLY A 111 3.35 -1.41 -7.36
N VAL A 112 4.18 -2.00 -8.21
CA VAL A 112 5.58 -1.60 -8.42
C VAL A 112 5.64 -0.48 -9.47
N PRO A 113 6.78 0.24 -9.64
CA PRO A 113 6.86 1.37 -10.56
C PRO A 113 6.31 1.11 -11.96
N GLN A 114 6.51 -0.09 -12.48
CA GLN A 114 6.09 -0.45 -13.84
C GLN A 114 4.57 -0.46 -14.05
N ASN A 115 3.82 -0.77 -13.00
CA ASN A 115 2.36 -0.97 -13.08
C ASN A 115 1.59 0.03 -12.21
N GLY A 116 2.23 0.60 -11.18
CA GLY A 116 1.60 1.43 -10.17
C GLY A 116 1.87 2.93 -10.31
N GLU A 117 2.77 3.36 -11.21
CA GLU A 117 3.18 4.77 -11.29
C GLU A 117 2.01 5.72 -11.56
N ILE A 118 1.14 5.38 -12.50
CA ILE A 118 -0.03 6.22 -12.84
C ILE A 118 -0.98 6.35 -11.66
N LEU A 119 -1.27 5.24 -10.98
CA LEU A 119 -2.11 5.24 -9.78
C LEU A 119 -1.45 6.07 -8.67
N ALA A 120 -0.19 5.81 -8.38
CA ALA A 120 0.55 6.52 -7.34
C ALA A 120 0.58 8.03 -7.58
N GLU A 121 0.91 8.46 -8.78
CA GLU A 121 0.93 9.88 -9.14
C GLU A 121 -0.44 10.54 -8.99
N SER A 122 -1.50 9.86 -9.42
CA SER A 122 -2.87 10.37 -9.27
C SER A 122 -3.24 10.54 -7.79
N ILE A 123 -2.99 9.52 -6.97
CA ILE A 123 -3.30 9.55 -5.53
C ILE A 123 -2.46 10.62 -4.81
N ILE A 124 -1.15 10.64 -5.02
CA ILE A 124 -0.26 11.63 -4.41
C ILE A 124 -0.71 13.05 -4.75
N LYS A 125 -0.99 13.32 -6.04
CA LYS A 125 -1.50 14.61 -6.49
C LYS A 125 -2.79 15.01 -5.78
N ASN A 126 -3.75 14.09 -5.67
CA ASN A 126 -5.03 14.36 -5.02
C ASN A 126 -4.87 14.63 -3.52
N ILE A 127 -3.98 13.91 -2.83
CA ILE A 127 -3.69 14.10 -1.41
C ILE A 127 -2.97 15.44 -1.16
N LEU A 128 -1.91 15.73 -1.94
CA LEU A 128 -1.13 16.96 -1.78
C LEU A 128 -1.93 18.22 -2.14
N ALA A 129 -3.04 18.10 -2.86
CA ALA A 129 -3.96 19.21 -3.12
C ALA A 129 -4.84 19.58 -1.90
N ILE A 130 -4.79 18.78 -0.81
CA ILE A 130 -5.56 19.01 0.42
C ILE A 130 -4.61 19.54 1.49
N PRO A 131 -4.69 20.84 1.89
CA PRO A 131 -3.70 21.48 2.77
C PRO A 131 -3.49 20.76 4.11
N GLU A 132 -4.55 20.15 4.67
CA GLU A 132 -4.48 19.43 5.94
C GLU A 132 -3.71 18.10 5.80
N LEU A 133 -3.77 17.47 4.62
CA LEU A 133 -3.13 16.19 4.34
C LEU A 133 -1.72 16.36 3.80
N GLU A 134 -1.44 17.40 3.05
CA GLU A 134 -0.11 17.69 2.49
C GLU A 134 1.00 17.57 3.55
N LYS A 135 0.80 18.14 4.72
CA LYS A 135 1.79 18.19 5.81
C LYS A 135 1.80 16.96 6.72
N THR A 136 0.72 16.18 6.71
CA THR A 136 0.52 15.09 7.68
C THR A 136 0.60 13.71 7.06
N SER A 137 0.53 13.63 5.73
CA SER A 137 0.52 12.36 5.00
C SER A 137 1.91 11.77 4.81
N CYS A 138 1.97 10.45 4.82
CA CYS A 138 3.10 9.66 4.37
C CYS A 138 2.63 8.73 3.25
N PHE A 139 3.48 8.52 2.25
CA PHE A 139 3.23 7.56 1.19
C PHE A 139 4.21 6.41 1.31
N VAL A 140 3.72 5.18 1.16
CA VAL A 140 4.54 3.98 1.10
C VAL A 140 4.44 3.41 -0.32
N LEU A 141 5.57 3.41 -1.00
CA LEU A 141 5.71 2.95 -2.37
C LEU A 141 6.48 1.65 -2.41
N THR A 142 5.94 0.67 -3.12
CA THR A 142 6.61 -0.62 -3.31
C THR A 142 7.64 -0.49 -4.43
N GLY A 143 8.91 -0.58 -4.08
CA GLY A 143 10.00 -0.50 -5.04
C GLY A 143 10.35 -1.84 -5.67
N THR A 144 11.33 -1.83 -6.55
CA THR A 144 11.85 -3.03 -7.20
C THR A 144 13.37 -3.11 -7.12
N LEU A 145 13.87 -4.32 -6.81
CA LEU A 145 15.29 -4.66 -6.91
C LEU A 145 15.62 -5.39 -8.23
N THR A 146 14.58 -5.83 -8.93
CA THR A 146 14.72 -6.72 -10.06
C THR A 146 14.87 -5.96 -11.36
N LYS A 147 16.00 -5.96 -11.94
CA LYS A 147 16.41 -5.71 -13.32
C LYS A 147 17.40 -4.57 -13.42
N GLU A 148 18.38 -4.76 -14.28
CA GLU A 148 19.46 -3.83 -14.62
C GLU A 148 18.99 -2.38 -14.86
N LYS A 149 17.77 -2.19 -15.36
CA LYS A 149 17.15 -0.90 -15.63
C LYS A 149 16.97 -0.06 -14.34
N PHE A 150 16.74 -0.71 -13.20
CA PHE A 150 16.52 -0.05 -11.91
C PHE A 150 17.75 -0.13 -10.99
N LEU A 151 18.71 -1.02 -11.28
CA LEU A 151 19.97 -1.13 -10.55
C LEU A 151 20.84 0.14 -10.65
N LYS A 152 20.66 0.93 -11.72
CA LYS A 152 21.34 2.22 -11.87
C LYS A 152 20.82 3.29 -10.92
N ASN A 153 19.60 3.10 -10.38
CA ASN A 153 18.95 4.03 -9.47
C ASN A 153 18.63 3.37 -8.12
N LYS A 154 19.68 2.93 -7.44
CA LYS A 154 19.58 2.18 -6.17
C LYS A 154 18.85 2.96 -5.06
N LEU A 155 18.92 4.28 -5.08
CA LEU A 155 18.37 5.11 -4.01
C LEU A 155 16.83 5.14 -4.03
N ASN A 156 16.23 5.14 -5.22
CA ASN A 156 14.79 5.37 -5.37
C ASN A 156 14.02 4.13 -5.84
N TYR A 157 14.68 2.99 -6.04
CA TYR A 157 14.06 1.70 -6.40
C TYR A 157 12.99 1.78 -7.49
N GLY A 158 13.19 2.68 -8.47
CA GLY A 158 12.30 2.91 -9.61
C GLY A 158 11.35 4.11 -9.48
N TRP A 159 11.27 4.76 -8.33
CA TRP A 159 10.35 5.87 -8.08
C TRP A 159 10.94 7.28 -8.19
N GLU A 160 12.17 7.42 -8.72
CA GLU A 160 12.88 8.72 -8.77
C GLU A 160 12.06 9.83 -9.45
N THR A 161 11.42 9.52 -10.58
CA THR A 161 10.63 10.49 -11.35
C THR A 161 9.46 11.01 -10.52
N THR A 162 8.70 10.10 -9.90
CA THR A 162 7.56 10.44 -9.05
C THR A 162 7.99 11.23 -7.81
N LEU A 163 9.07 10.81 -7.13
CA LEU A 163 9.59 11.53 -5.96
C LEU A 163 10.00 12.97 -6.31
N LYS A 164 10.73 13.17 -7.41
CA LYS A 164 11.12 14.50 -7.89
C LYS A 164 9.92 15.34 -8.32
N LYS A 165 8.97 14.76 -9.03
CA LYS A 165 7.78 15.45 -9.54
C LYS A 165 6.93 16.05 -8.42
N PHE A 166 6.81 15.35 -7.31
CA PHE A 166 5.98 15.77 -6.18
C PHE A 166 6.76 16.32 -4.99
N HIS A 167 8.06 16.59 -5.15
CA HIS A 167 8.93 17.06 -4.08
C HIS A 167 8.85 16.21 -2.81
N LEU A 168 8.84 14.89 -2.98
CA LEU A 168 8.77 13.95 -1.87
C LEU A 168 10.18 13.62 -1.37
N MET A 169 10.34 13.59 -0.05
CA MET A 169 11.54 13.06 0.61
C MET A 169 11.32 11.65 1.10
N GLU A 170 12.31 10.80 0.89
CA GLU A 170 12.41 9.52 1.58
C GLU A 170 12.68 9.77 3.07
N THR A 171 11.84 9.22 3.93
CA THR A 171 12.01 9.31 5.39
C THR A 171 12.52 8.01 5.98
N GLU A 172 12.18 6.89 5.35
CA GLU A 172 12.56 5.55 5.76
C GLU A 172 12.52 4.63 4.54
N ILE A 173 13.48 3.73 4.43
CA ILE A 173 13.46 2.64 3.46
C ILE A 173 13.64 1.34 4.22
N THR A 174 12.71 0.42 4.05
CA THR A 174 12.83 -0.91 4.58
C THR A 174 12.81 -1.95 3.47
N ILE A 175 13.70 -2.93 3.55
CA ILE A 175 13.78 -4.03 2.61
C ILE A 175 13.31 -5.28 3.33
N LEU A 176 12.21 -5.84 2.86
CA LEU A 176 11.57 -6.99 3.48
C LEU A 176 11.58 -8.19 2.55
N PRO A 177 11.75 -9.41 3.09
CA PRO A 177 11.63 -10.61 2.29
C PRO A 177 10.21 -10.77 1.75
N THR A 178 10.11 -11.23 0.51
CA THR A 178 8.85 -11.55 -0.14
C THR A 178 8.95 -12.94 -0.71
N TYR A 179 8.07 -13.85 -0.28
CA TYR A 179 8.03 -15.21 -0.74
C TYR A 179 6.80 -15.41 -1.62
N TRP A 180 7.02 -15.64 -2.91
CA TRP A 180 5.96 -15.99 -3.87
C TRP A 180 5.71 -17.50 -3.89
N THR A 181 6.80 -18.28 -3.71
CA THR A 181 6.76 -19.71 -3.54
C THR A 181 7.80 -20.14 -2.49
N MET A 182 7.77 -21.38 -2.06
CA MET A 182 8.78 -21.91 -1.12
C MET A 182 10.20 -21.90 -1.69
N GLU A 183 10.33 -21.84 -3.02
CA GLU A 183 11.62 -21.91 -3.73
C GLU A 183 12.15 -20.53 -4.14
N GLN A 184 11.31 -19.49 -4.10
CA GLN A 184 11.67 -18.15 -4.55
C GLN A 184 11.47 -17.14 -3.44
N SER A 185 12.57 -16.67 -2.87
CA SER A 185 12.57 -15.51 -1.99
C SER A 185 13.07 -14.29 -2.76
N PHE A 186 12.35 -13.21 -2.63
CA PHE A 186 12.75 -11.90 -3.13
C PHE A 186 12.83 -10.92 -1.97
N GLU A 187 13.65 -9.92 -2.11
CA GLU A 187 13.64 -8.76 -1.25
C GLU A 187 12.87 -7.65 -1.94
N THR A 188 11.94 -7.04 -1.23
CA THR A 188 11.13 -5.94 -1.74
C THR A 188 11.40 -4.70 -0.91
N PRO A 189 11.89 -3.61 -1.51
CA PRO A 189 12.03 -2.33 -0.84
C PRO A 189 10.68 -1.63 -0.74
N TYR A 190 10.42 -1.05 0.44
CA TYR A 190 9.29 -0.19 0.72
C TYR A 190 9.81 1.17 1.13
N ILE A 191 9.39 2.20 0.40
CA ILE A 191 9.88 3.57 0.54
C ILE A 191 8.80 4.38 1.24
N PHE A 192 9.09 4.84 2.45
CA PHE A 192 8.23 5.74 3.21
C PHE A 192 8.64 7.18 2.86
N THR A 193 7.72 7.97 2.38
CA THR A 193 7.97 9.33 1.92
C THR A 193 7.00 10.32 2.54
N LYS A 194 7.41 11.58 2.61
CA LYS A 194 6.54 12.70 2.95
C LYS A 194 6.83 13.88 2.05
N TYR A 195 5.90 14.81 1.99
CA TYR A 195 6.11 16.10 1.35
C TYR A 195 7.10 16.96 2.19
N THR A 196 7.97 17.69 1.50
CA THR A 196 9.01 18.53 2.12
C THR A 196 8.55 19.94 2.35
#